data_13b1579529bd42d3b65061efc31f3fcf
#
_entry.id   13b1579529bd42d3b65061efc31f3fcf
#
_cell.length_a   1.000
_cell.length_b   1.000
_cell.length_c   1.000
_cell.angle_alpha   90.00
_cell.angle_beta   90.00
_cell.angle_gamma   90.00
#
_symmetry.space_group_name_H-M   'P 1'
#
loop_
_entity.id
_entity.type
_entity.pdbx_description
1 polymer ?
#
loop_
_entity_poly.entity_id
_entity_poly.type
_entity_poly.pdbx_seq_one_letter_code
_entity_poly.pdbx_strand_id
1 'polypeptide(L)'
;MDHKIISYKKRIIRELYFGGLLSCSDLSDKIGKSLPLTTRMLNELITEGLVIERGYAASTGGRKPVTFSLKPDVMYVVAVAMEIGRAHV
;
A
#
# COMPACT_ATOMS: atom_id res chain seq x y z
N MET A 1 -17.56 11.65 1.91
CA MET A 1 -16.33 10.92 1.64
C MET A 1 -16.60 9.84 0.60
N ASP A 2 -15.71 9.68 -0.33
CA ASP A 2 -15.91 8.74 -1.44
C ASP A 2 -15.62 7.30 -0.98
N HIS A 3 -16.62 6.45 -1.05
CA HIS A 3 -16.47 5.03 -0.68
C HIS A 3 -15.47 4.31 -1.58
N LYS A 4 -15.36 4.72 -2.83
CA LYS A 4 -14.41 4.11 -3.76
C LYS A 4 -12.98 4.38 -3.34
N ILE A 5 -12.69 5.60 -2.90
CA ILE A 5 -11.34 5.96 -2.43
C ILE A 5 -10.97 5.13 -1.20
N ILE A 6 -11.89 4.97 -0.26
CA ILE A 6 -11.65 4.16 0.93
C ILE A 6 -11.37 2.71 0.53
N SER A 7 -12.13 2.19 -0.41
CA SER A 7 -11.96 0.82 -0.90
C SER A 7 -10.60 0.63 -1.56
N TYR A 8 -10.17 1.60 -2.36
CA TYR A 8 -8.86 1.54 -3.03
C TYR A 8 -7.73 1.62 -2.02
N LYS A 9 -7.87 2.46 -1.00
CA LYS A 9 -6.87 2.56 0.07
C LYS A 9 -6.73 1.24 0.81
N LYS A 10 -7.84 0.57 1.08
CA LYS A 10 -7.83 -0.74 1.73
C LYS A 10 -7.10 -1.77 0.87
N ARG A 11 -7.31 -1.71 -0.45
CA ARG A 11 -6.62 -2.61 -1.36
C ARG A 11 -5.11 -2.35 -1.37
N ILE A 12 -4.71 -1.10 -1.32
CA ILE A 12 -3.30 -0.74 -1.27
C ILE A 12 -2.68 -1.29 0.03
N ILE A 13 -3.35 -1.12 1.15
CA ILE A 13 -2.87 -1.62 2.44
C ILE A 13 -2.71 -3.14 2.38
N ARG A 14 -3.69 -3.82 1.81
CA ARG A 14 -3.65 -5.27 1.68
C ARG A 14 -2.49 -5.73 0.80
N GLU A 15 -2.28 -5.06 -0.33
CA GLU A 15 -1.18 -5.41 -1.22
C GLU A 15 0.17 -5.17 -0.57
N LEU A 16 0.30 -4.09 0.18
CA LEU A 16 1.53 -3.80 0.92
C LEU A 16 1.76 -4.81 2.03
N TYR A 17 0.70 -5.27 2.67
CA TYR A 17 0.82 -6.28 3.72
C TYR A 17 1.41 -7.57 3.17
N PHE A 18 0.90 -8.04 2.03
CA PHE A 18 1.35 -9.29 1.44
C PHE A 18 2.64 -9.13 0.64
N GLY A 19 2.81 -8.01 -0.03
CA GLY A 19 3.97 -7.79 -0.88
C GLY A 19 5.20 -7.26 -0.16
N GLY A 20 5.01 -6.63 0.98
CA GLY A 20 6.10 -6.04 1.75
C GLY A 20 6.52 -4.68 1.23
N LEU A 21 7.38 -4.66 0.23
CA LEU A 21 7.86 -3.43 -0.38
C LEU A 21 7.37 -3.37 -1.82
N LEU A 22 6.60 -2.34 -2.13
CA LEU A 22 6.06 -2.17 -3.49
C LEU A 22 6.23 -0.72 -3.92
N SER A 23 6.48 -0.52 -5.21
CA SER A 23 6.52 0.82 -5.78
C SER A 23 5.10 1.27 -6.14
N CYS A 24 4.96 2.57 -6.47
CA CYS A 24 3.68 3.09 -6.93
C CYS A 24 3.23 2.38 -8.21
N SER A 25 4.17 2.09 -9.09
CA SER A 25 3.88 1.38 -10.34
C SER A 25 3.35 -0.03 -10.05
N ASP A 26 4.01 -0.73 -9.12
CA ASP A 26 3.55 -2.07 -8.72
C ASP A 26 2.14 -2.02 -8.17
N LEU A 27 1.87 -1.06 -7.30
CA LEU A 27 0.54 -0.91 -6.70
C LEU A 27 -0.51 -0.55 -7.74
N SER A 28 -0.16 0.36 -8.66
CA SER A 28 -1.06 0.75 -9.74
C SER A 28 -1.49 -0.48 -10.55
N ASP A 29 -0.55 -1.33 -10.89
CA ASP A 29 -0.84 -2.56 -11.62
C ASP A 29 -1.71 -3.52 -10.81
N LYS A 30 -1.39 -3.68 -9.53
CA LYS A 30 -2.11 -4.64 -8.68
C LYS A 30 -3.55 -4.23 -8.41
N ILE A 31 -3.79 -2.94 -8.23
CA ILE A 31 -5.15 -2.47 -7.96
C ILE A 31 -5.89 -2.05 -9.24
N GLY A 32 -5.20 -2.01 -10.38
CA GLY A 32 -5.80 -1.68 -11.66
C GLY A 32 -6.24 -0.23 -11.77
N LYS A 33 -5.47 0.69 -11.19
CA LYS A 33 -5.78 2.13 -11.21
C LYS A 33 -4.60 2.91 -11.79
N SER A 34 -4.86 4.15 -12.18
CA SER A 34 -3.84 4.99 -12.80
C SER A 34 -2.75 5.37 -11.79
N LEU A 35 -1.56 5.69 -12.30
CA LEU A 35 -0.46 6.14 -11.46
C LEU A 35 -0.80 7.41 -10.67
N PRO A 36 -1.39 8.45 -11.29
CA PRO A 36 -1.75 9.65 -10.52
C PRO A 36 -2.70 9.37 -9.36
N LEU A 37 -3.70 8.53 -9.57
CA LEU A 37 -4.64 8.19 -8.51
C LEU A 37 -3.95 7.38 -7.41
N THR A 38 -3.14 6.41 -7.82
CA THR A 38 -2.40 5.58 -6.86
C THR A 38 -1.45 6.43 -6.01
N THR A 39 -0.74 7.36 -6.66
CA THR A 39 0.17 8.27 -5.98
C THR A 39 -0.58 9.13 -4.96
N ARG A 40 -1.74 9.65 -5.35
CA ARG A 40 -2.56 10.45 -4.45
C ARG A 40 -2.98 9.65 -3.22
N MET A 41 -3.43 8.43 -3.43
CA MET A 41 -3.86 7.58 -2.32
C MET A 41 -2.69 7.22 -1.41
N LEU A 42 -1.52 6.94 -1.99
CA LEU A 42 -0.32 6.67 -1.20
C LEU A 42 0.06 7.87 -0.34
N ASN A 43 0.04 9.07 -0.92
CA ASN A 43 0.36 10.28 -0.17
C ASN A 43 -0.61 10.50 0.99
N GLU A 44 -1.89 10.23 0.77
CA GLU A 44 -2.88 10.32 1.84
C GLU A 44 -2.61 9.30 2.93
N LEU A 45 -2.27 8.08 2.56
CA LEU A 45 -1.94 7.03 3.54
C LEU A 45 -0.69 7.37 4.33
N ILE A 46 0.29 7.99 3.69
CA ILE A 46 1.51 8.46 4.38
C ILE A 46 1.14 9.54 5.39
N THR A 47 0.32 10.50 4.97
CA THR A 47 -0.13 11.58 5.85
C THR A 47 -0.91 11.03 7.05
N GLU A 48 -1.70 9.98 6.81
CA GLU A 48 -2.48 9.33 7.86
C GLU A 48 -1.61 8.47 8.79
N GLY A 49 -0.35 8.27 8.44
CA GLY A 49 0.57 7.49 9.26
C GLY A 49 0.45 5.99 9.10
N LEU A 50 -0.12 5.53 7.98
CA LEU A 50 -0.32 4.11 7.74
C LEU A 50 0.76 3.50 6.86
N VAL A 51 1.36 4.31 5.99
CA VAL A 51 2.36 3.89 5.01
C VAL A 51 3.60 4.74 5.17
N ILE A 52 4.77 4.15 4.96
CA ILE A 52 6.03 4.89 4.96
C ILE A 52 6.77 4.64 3.65
N GLU A 53 7.51 5.65 3.23
CA GLU A 53 8.39 5.57 2.08
C GLU A 53 9.69 4.93 2.53
N ARG A 54 10.10 3.89 1.81
CA ARG A 54 11.28 3.10 2.22
C ARG A 54 12.53 3.38 1.41
N GLY A 55 12.45 4.30 0.48
CA GLY A 55 13.57 4.62 -0.37
C GLY A 55 13.55 3.82 -1.67
N TYR A 56 14.67 3.80 -2.35
CA TYR A 56 14.73 3.23 -3.70
C TYR A 56 14.91 1.72 -3.66
N ALA A 57 14.23 1.04 -4.58
CA ALA A 57 14.41 -0.38 -4.77
C ALA A 57 15.78 -0.64 -5.37
N ALA A 58 16.34 -1.82 -5.04
CA ALA A 58 17.57 -2.26 -5.69
C ALA A 58 17.31 -2.43 -7.20
N SER A 59 18.21 -1.91 -8.02
CA SER A 59 18.05 -1.96 -9.46
C SER A 59 19.38 -2.22 -10.10
N THR A 60 19.37 -2.99 -11.18
CA THR A 60 20.57 -3.32 -11.93
C THR A 60 20.81 -2.35 -13.08
N GLY A 61 20.19 -1.20 -13.05
CA GLY A 61 20.34 -0.17 -14.05
C GLY A 61 19.05 0.57 -14.27
N GLY A 62 19.12 1.74 -14.88
CA GLY A 62 17.97 2.57 -15.12
C GLY A 62 17.42 3.20 -13.87
N ARG A 63 16.14 3.48 -13.87
CA ARG A 63 15.47 4.15 -12.76
C ARG A 63 15.32 3.23 -11.56
N LYS A 64 15.55 3.82 -10.39
CA LYS A 64 15.30 3.13 -9.13
C LYS A 64 13.97 3.67 -8.58
N PRO A 65 12.89 2.89 -8.66
CA PRO A 65 11.61 3.38 -8.13
C PRO A 65 11.63 3.46 -6.62
N VAL A 66 10.92 4.44 -6.09
CA VAL A 66 10.73 4.56 -4.65
C VAL A 66 9.75 3.46 -4.22
N THR A 67 10.06 2.82 -3.11
CA THR A 67 9.19 1.77 -2.56
C THR A 67 8.48 2.24 -1.31
N PHE A 68 7.38 1.58 -1.01
CA PHE A 68 6.53 1.90 0.13
C PHE A 68 6.22 0.64 0.91
N SER A 69 5.95 0.78 2.19
CA SER A 69 5.54 -0.33 3.02
C SER A 69 4.59 0.17 4.10
N LEU A 70 3.90 -0.76 4.74
CA LEU A 70 3.12 -0.41 5.93
C LEU A 70 4.07 -0.12 7.08
N LYS A 71 3.67 0.78 7.98
CA LYS A 71 4.39 0.97 9.22
C LYS A 71 4.32 -0.34 10.03
N PRO A 72 5.37 -0.68 10.79
CA PRO A 72 5.35 -1.94 11.56
C PRO A 72 4.13 -2.08 12.47
N ASP A 73 3.73 -1.00 13.15
CA ASP A 73 2.56 -1.03 14.02
C ASP A 73 1.29 -1.30 13.25
N VAL A 74 1.16 -0.68 12.08
CA VAL A 74 0.00 -0.85 11.20
C VAL A 74 -0.04 -2.26 10.65
N MET A 75 1.11 -2.82 10.31
CA MET A 75 1.21 -4.18 9.81
C MET A 75 0.63 -5.17 10.83
N TYR A 76 0.92 -4.98 12.10
CA TYR A 76 0.40 -5.81 13.17
C TYR A 76 -1.14 -5.70 13.25
N VAL A 77 -1.66 -4.48 13.22
CA VAL A 77 -3.10 -4.24 13.28
C VAL A 77 -3.82 -4.87 12.10
N VAL A 78 -3.24 -4.76 10.90
CA VAL A 78 -3.81 -5.34 9.69
C VAL A 78 -3.85 -6.86 9.81
N ALA A 79 -2.80 -7.48 10.34
CA ALA A 79 -2.74 -8.92 10.52
C ALA A 79 -3.87 -9.39 11.44
N VAL A 80 -4.07 -8.70 12.56
CA VAL A 80 -5.13 -9.03 13.50
C VAL A 80 -6.51 -8.87 12.86
N ALA A 81 -6.71 -7.77 12.15
CA ALA A 81 -7.98 -7.51 11.47
C ALA A 81 -8.29 -8.58 10.42
N MET A 82 -7.29 -9.02 9.70
CA MET A 82 -7.47 -10.06 8.70
C MET A 82 -7.84 -11.41 9.32
N GLU A 83 -7.22 -11.74 10.43
CA GLU A 83 -7.55 -12.98 11.14
C GLU A 83 -8.97 -12.96 11.67
N ILE A 84 -9.39 -11.85 12.22
CA ILE A 84 -10.76 -11.69 12.70
C ILE A 84 -11.74 -11.83 11.54
N GLY A 85 -11.43 -11.21 10.40
CA GLY A 85 -12.26 -11.34 9.21
C GLY A 85 -12.37 -12.77 8.72
N ARG A 86 -11.29 -13.53 8.82
CA ARG A 86 -11.29 -14.94 8.42
C ARG A 86 -12.16 -15.79 9.35
N ALA A 87 -12.18 -15.44 10.63
CA ALA A 87 -12.95 -16.19 11.60
C ALA A 87 -14.44 -16.05 11.37
N HIS A 88 -14.87 -15.04 10.66
CA HIS A 88 -16.28 -14.80 10.38
C HIS A 88 -16.77 -15.46 9.08
N VAL A 89 -15.88 -16.04 8.34
CA VAL A 89 -16.24 -16.66 7.06
C VAL A 89 -16.79 -18.07 7.20
#